data_a4eb9a910062dcdd897531380cf32fe1
#
_entry.id   a4eb9a910062dcdd897531380cf32fe1
#
_cell.length_a   1.000
_cell.length_b   1.000
_cell.length_c   1.000
_cell.angle_alpha   90.00
_cell.angle_beta   90.00
_cell.angle_gamma   90.00
#
_symmetry.space_group_name_H-M   'P 1'
#
loop_
_entity.id
_entity.type
_entity.pdbx_description
1 polymer ?
#
loop_
_entity_poly.entity_id
_entity_poly.type
_entity_poly.pdbx_seq_one_letter_code
_entity_poly.pdbx_strand_id
1 'polypeptide(L)'
;MKTKVVLISGKKQHGKNAIASILREEFKLKGYNVIEMAFADPLKTMAQEIFRLTSRQIWNGYEKEKLDTRWGMTPREIMQKLGTEVGRSIHPDVWVLKLCYRIKEADFE
;
A
#
# COMPACT_ATOMS: atom_id res chain seq x y z
N MET A 1 13.52 -14.13 16.86
CA MET A 1 14.23 -13.24 15.93
C MET A 1 13.78 -11.80 16.13
N LYS A 2 14.71 -10.87 16.16
CA LYS A 2 14.34 -9.46 16.27
C LYS A 2 13.92 -8.93 14.91
N THR A 3 12.73 -8.38 14.85
CA THR A 3 12.24 -7.68 13.66
C THR A 3 12.77 -6.26 13.66
N LYS A 4 13.36 -5.86 12.54
CA LYS A 4 13.74 -4.47 12.32
C LYS A 4 12.77 -3.86 11.31
N VAL A 5 12.29 -2.67 11.62
CA VAL A 5 11.37 -1.94 10.76
C VAL A 5 12.07 -0.71 10.20
N VAL A 6 12.10 -0.61 8.87
CA VAL A 6 12.65 0.55 8.19
C VAL A 6 11.49 1.26 7.49
N LEU A 7 11.28 2.52 7.83
CA LEU A 7 10.23 3.34 7.23
C LEU A 7 10.83 4.21 6.14
N ILE A 8 10.22 4.14 4.96
CA ILE A 8 10.62 4.98 3.83
C ILE A 8 9.44 5.89 3.51
N SER A 9 9.69 7.18 3.61
CA SER A 9 8.69 8.20 3.38
C SER A 9 9.15 9.12 2.24
N GLY A 10 8.19 9.56 1.45
CA GLY A 10 8.48 10.48 0.36
C GLY A 10 7.26 10.69 -0.51
N LYS A 11 7.29 11.79 -1.26
CA LYS A 11 6.22 12.09 -2.20
C LYS A 11 6.31 11.14 -3.39
N LYS A 12 5.18 10.95 -4.06
CA LYS A 12 5.10 10.17 -5.29
C LYS A 12 6.17 10.63 -6.28
N GLN A 13 6.86 9.67 -6.91
CA GLN A 13 7.88 9.91 -7.93
C GLN A 13 9.19 10.54 -7.43
N HIS A 14 9.47 10.48 -6.13
CA HIS A 14 10.73 10.98 -5.57
C HIS A 14 11.75 9.87 -5.28
N GLY A 15 11.71 8.77 -6.04
CA GLY A 15 12.69 7.70 -5.91
C GLY A 15 12.49 6.75 -4.74
N LYS A 16 11.35 6.81 -4.06
CA LYS A 16 11.05 5.96 -2.90
C LYS A 16 11.18 4.47 -3.21
N ASN A 17 10.66 4.04 -4.35
CA ASN A 17 10.74 2.63 -4.76
C ASN A 17 12.16 2.19 -5.08
N ALA A 18 12.97 3.07 -5.68
CA ALA A 18 14.36 2.77 -5.96
C ALA A 18 15.17 2.58 -4.67
N ILE A 19 14.96 3.45 -3.68
CA ILE A 19 15.60 3.34 -2.37
C ILE A 19 15.17 2.04 -1.67
N ALA A 20 13.88 1.71 -1.70
CA ALA A 20 13.36 0.48 -1.11
C ALA A 20 14.01 -0.76 -1.73
N SER A 21 14.17 -0.78 -3.06
CA SER A 21 14.82 -1.90 -3.76
C SER A 21 16.28 -2.07 -3.34
N ILE A 22 17.02 -0.97 -3.24
CA ILE A 22 18.42 -1.00 -2.81
C ILE A 22 18.53 -1.54 -1.39
N LEU A 23 17.73 -1.03 -0.46
CA LEU A 23 17.73 -1.48 0.92
C LEU A 23 17.35 -2.95 1.04
N ARG A 24 16.37 -3.41 0.27
CA ARG A 24 15.96 -4.82 0.28
C ARG A 24 17.13 -5.73 -0.10
N GLU A 25 17.85 -5.39 -1.15
CA GLU A 25 19.01 -6.21 -1.59
C GLU A 25 20.13 -6.19 -0.54
N GLU A 26 20.43 -5.03 0.04
CA GLU A 26 21.44 -4.91 1.09
C GLU A 26 21.09 -5.78 2.30
N PHE A 27 19.85 -5.75 2.77
CA PHE A 27 19.44 -6.56 3.92
C PHE A 27 19.43 -8.05 3.60
N LYS A 28 19.06 -8.44 2.39
CA LYS A 28 19.13 -9.83 1.95
C LYS A 28 20.57 -10.35 1.97
N LEU A 29 21.52 -9.54 1.51
CA LEU A 29 22.93 -9.91 1.51
C LEU A 29 23.46 -10.10 2.92
N LYS A 30 22.88 -9.44 3.92
CA LYS A 30 23.23 -9.58 5.32
C LYS A 30 22.51 -10.73 6.03
N GLY A 31 21.72 -11.51 5.29
CA GLY A 31 21.03 -12.68 5.81
C GLY A 31 19.65 -12.43 6.40
N TYR A 32 19.08 -11.25 6.22
CA TYR A 32 17.73 -10.96 6.69
C TYR A 32 16.65 -11.48 5.74
N ASN A 33 15.55 -11.95 6.30
CA ASN A 33 14.32 -12.13 5.54
C ASN A 33 13.64 -10.78 5.40
N VAL A 34 13.43 -10.31 4.17
CA VAL A 34 12.90 -8.98 3.93
C VAL A 34 11.48 -9.07 3.40
N ILE A 35 10.57 -8.36 4.08
CA ILE A 35 9.18 -8.22 3.64
C ILE A 35 8.93 -6.73 3.40
N GLU A 36 8.47 -6.42 2.21
CA GLU A 36 8.12 -5.06 1.84
C GLU A 36 6.61 -4.88 1.97
N MET A 37 6.20 -3.85 2.72
CA MET A 37 4.79 -3.57 2.96
C MET A 37 4.50 -2.08 2.71
N ALA A 38 3.29 -1.79 2.29
CA ALA A 38 2.85 -0.41 2.10
C ALA A 38 1.55 -0.18 2.87
N PHE A 39 1.34 1.03 3.37
CA PHE A 39 0.10 1.40 4.06
C PHE A 39 -1.13 1.24 3.18
N ALA A 40 -0.98 1.46 1.88
CA ALA A 40 -2.09 1.40 0.93
C ALA A 40 -2.42 -0.01 0.43
N ASP A 41 -1.63 -1.04 0.76
CA ASP A 41 -1.88 -2.39 0.25
C ASP A 41 -3.26 -2.95 0.59
N PRO A 42 -3.72 -2.89 1.86
CA PRO A 42 -5.08 -3.34 2.19
C PRO A 42 -6.16 -2.54 1.49
N LEU A 43 -5.94 -1.25 1.31
CA LEU A 43 -6.86 -0.36 0.61
C LEU A 43 -7.02 -0.78 -0.86
N LYS A 44 -5.93 -1.09 -1.53
CA LYS A 44 -5.94 -1.54 -2.92
C LYS A 44 -6.69 -2.86 -3.07
N THR A 45 -6.44 -3.80 -2.18
CA THR A 45 -7.14 -5.09 -2.16
C THR A 45 -8.63 -4.89 -1.97
N MET A 46 -9.03 -4.04 -1.05
CA MET A 46 -10.43 -3.74 -0.78
C MET A 46 -11.11 -3.07 -1.99
N ALA A 47 -10.41 -2.15 -2.65
CA ALA A 47 -10.93 -1.48 -3.84
C ALA A 47 -11.17 -2.47 -4.97
N GLN A 48 -10.27 -3.42 -5.18
CA GLN A 48 -10.46 -4.47 -6.17
C GLN A 48 -11.64 -5.37 -5.84
N GLU A 49 -11.79 -5.75 -4.59
CA GLU A 49 -12.85 -6.65 -4.15
C GLU A 49 -14.23 -6.01 -4.26
N ILE A 50 -14.39 -4.79 -3.77
CA ILE A 50 -15.68 -4.12 -3.71
C ILE A 50 -16.07 -3.52 -5.06
N PHE A 51 -15.15 -2.82 -5.72
CA PHE A 51 -15.43 -2.07 -6.95
C PHE A 51 -14.98 -2.78 -8.22
N ARG A 52 -14.47 -3.97 -8.07
CA ARG A 52 -14.02 -4.81 -9.18
C ARG A 52 -13.00 -4.13 -10.09
N LEU A 53 -12.09 -3.38 -9.49
CA LEU A 53 -11.02 -2.74 -10.22
C LEU A 53 -9.99 -3.79 -10.65
N THR A 54 -9.46 -3.62 -11.86
CA THR A 54 -8.42 -4.53 -12.36
C THR A 54 -7.07 -4.16 -11.76
N SER A 55 -6.10 -5.09 -11.83
CA SER A 55 -4.74 -4.79 -11.41
C SER A 55 -4.14 -3.61 -12.17
N ARG A 56 -4.46 -3.46 -13.45
CA ARG A 56 -4.02 -2.30 -14.24
C ARG A 56 -4.58 -1.00 -13.70
N GLN A 57 -5.85 -0.98 -13.34
CA GLN A 57 -6.47 0.22 -12.75
C GLN A 57 -5.85 0.60 -11.40
N ILE A 58 -5.38 -0.38 -10.66
CA ILE A 58 -4.75 -0.16 -9.35
C ILE A 58 -3.30 0.27 -9.48
N TRP A 59 -2.52 -0.38 -10.35
CA TRP A 59 -1.05 -0.23 -10.38
C TRP A 59 -0.51 0.63 -11.51
N ASN A 60 -1.24 0.77 -12.62
CA ASN A 60 -0.79 1.57 -13.75
C ASN A 60 -1.16 3.04 -13.56
N GLY A 61 -0.18 3.92 -13.59
CA GLY A 61 -0.39 5.35 -13.36
C GLY A 61 -1.33 6.02 -14.33
N TYR A 62 -1.37 5.55 -15.57
CA TYR A 62 -2.26 6.07 -16.59
C TYR A 62 -3.71 5.56 -16.39
N GLU A 63 -3.86 4.27 -16.16
CA GLU A 63 -5.17 3.65 -15.97
C GLU A 63 -5.88 4.14 -14.70
N LYS A 64 -5.12 4.49 -13.64
CA LYS A 64 -5.69 5.07 -12.41
C LYS A 64 -6.42 6.38 -12.65
N GLU A 65 -6.03 7.12 -13.66
CA GLU A 65 -6.58 8.45 -13.96
C GLU A 65 -7.72 8.41 -14.97
N LYS A 66 -8.02 7.24 -15.54
CA LYS A 66 -9.12 7.09 -16.49
C LYS A 66 -10.44 6.89 -15.76
N LEU A 67 -11.46 7.60 -16.19
CA LEU A 67 -12.80 7.45 -15.66
C LEU A 67 -13.30 6.01 -15.85
N ASP A 68 -13.74 5.39 -14.76
CA ASP A 68 -14.48 4.14 -14.80
C ASP A 68 -15.96 4.47 -14.86
N THR A 69 -16.56 4.26 -16.02
CA THR A 69 -17.95 4.65 -16.27
C THR A 69 -18.96 3.90 -15.40
N ARG A 70 -18.58 2.72 -14.88
CA ARG A 70 -19.45 1.97 -13.99
C ARG A 70 -19.72 2.73 -12.69
N TRP A 71 -18.72 3.49 -12.21
CA TRP A 71 -18.79 4.16 -10.92
C TRP A 71 -18.83 5.69 -11.04
N GLY A 72 -18.59 6.22 -12.25
CA GLY A 72 -18.54 7.65 -12.46
C GLY A 72 -17.33 8.32 -11.81
N MET A 73 -16.29 7.57 -11.53
CA MET A 73 -15.06 8.05 -10.88
C MET A 73 -13.85 7.36 -11.48
N THR A 74 -12.68 7.98 -11.29
CA THR A 74 -11.42 7.32 -11.62
C THR A 74 -11.05 6.33 -10.51
N PRO A 75 -10.27 5.29 -10.82
CA PRO A 75 -9.76 4.39 -9.76
C PRO A 75 -9.03 5.14 -8.65
N ARG A 76 -8.28 6.17 -8.97
CA ARG A 76 -7.60 7.01 -7.96
C ARG A 76 -8.59 7.65 -7.00
N GLU A 77 -9.66 8.23 -7.53
CA GLU A 77 -10.71 8.85 -6.69
C GLU A 77 -11.40 7.84 -5.80
N ILE A 78 -11.68 6.64 -6.31
CA ILE A 78 -12.30 5.56 -5.53
C ILE A 78 -11.38 5.19 -4.36
N MET A 79 -10.10 4.97 -4.62
CA MET A 79 -9.15 4.60 -3.57
C MET A 79 -8.97 5.72 -2.55
N GLN A 80 -8.94 6.97 -3.00
CA GLN A 80 -8.80 8.11 -2.11
C GLN A 80 -10.00 8.25 -1.18
N LYS A 81 -11.21 8.08 -1.71
CA LYS A 81 -12.43 8.14 -0.90
C LYS A 81 -12.48 7.01 0.12
N LEU A 82 -12.14 5.79 -0.28
CA LEU A 82 -12.08 4.66 0.65
C LEU A 82 -11.06 4.90 1.75
N GLY A 83 -9.88 5.38 1.39
CA GLY A 83 -8.80 5.58 2.36
C GLY A 83 -9.05 6.74 3.30
N THR A 84 -9.50 7.86 2.76
CA THR A 84 -9.60 9.10 3.55
C THR A 84 -10.98 9.28 4.14
N GLU A 85 -12.03 9.20 3.34
CA GLU A 85 -13.37 9.54 3.78
C GLU A 85 -14.06 8.41 4.55
N VAL A 86 -13.87 7.16 4.12
CA VAL A 86 -14.52 6.00 4.76
C VAL A 86 -13.65 5.43 5.87
N GLY A 87 -12.43 5.01 5.54
CA GLY A 87 -11.56 4.34 6.50
C GLY A 87 -11.24 5.23 7.70
N ARG A 88 -10.80 6.45 7.44
CA ARG A 88 -10.41 7.39 8.52
C ARG A 88 -11.59 7.96 9.29
N SER A 89 -12.80 7.92 8.72
CA SER A 89 -14.00 8.31 9.48
C SER A 89 -14.31 7.31 10.60
N ILE A 90 -13.92 6.06 10.44
CA ILE A 90 -14.08 5.02 11.46
C ILE A 90 -12.99 5.18 12.53
N HIS A 91 -11.75 5.32 12.09
CA HIS A 91 -10.60 5.54 12.97
C HIS A 91 -9.51 6.30 12.21
N PRO A 92 -8.97 7.42 12.76
CA PRO A 92 -7.98 8.23 12.03
C PRO A 92 -6.69 7.47 11.72
N ASP A 93 -6.34 6.47 12.51
CA ASP A 93 -5.11 5.69 12.35
C ASP A 93 -5.33 4.28 11.76
N VAL A 94 -6.47 4.06 11.10
CA VAL A 94 -6.86 2.71 10.64
C VAL A 94 -5.78 2.04 9.78
N TRP A 95 -5.17 2.76 8.86
CA TRP A 95 -4.19 2.19 7.95
C TRP A 95 -2.86 1.89 8.63
N VAL A 96 -2.45 2.75 9.56
CA VAL A 96 -1.26 2.54 10.39
C VAL A 96 -1.45 1.33 11.28
N LEU A 97 -2.60 1.21 11.93
CA LEU A 97 -2.92 0.07 12.79
C LEU A 97 -2.96 -1.23 12.00
N LYS A 98 -3.54 -1.21 10.81
CA LYS A 98 -3.57 -2.39 9.94
C LYS A 98 -2.16 -2.86 9.59
N LEU A 99 -1.26 -1.94 9.27
CA LEU A 99 0.13 -2.28 8.98
C LEU A 99 0.83 -2.85 10.21
N CYS A 100 0.60 -2.27 11.39
CA CYS A 100 1.15 -2.79 12.64
C CYS A 100 0.69 -4.22 12.91
N TYR A 101 -0.58 -4.54 12.67
CA TYR A 101 -1.09 -5.89 12.81
C TYR A 101 -0.39 -6.85 11.84
N ARG A 102 -0.19 -6.44 10.59
CA ARG A 102 0.51 -7.27 9.60
C ARG A 102 1.96 -7.55 10.01
N ILE A 103 2.65 -6.56 10.57
CA ILE A 103 4.02 -6.73 11.05
C ILE A 103 4.06 -7.74 12.21
N LYS A 104 3.13 -7.65 13.14
CA LYS A 104 3.03 -8.59 14.26
C LYS A 104 2.74 -10.01 13.78
N GLU A 105 1.84 -10.17 12.83
CA GLU A 105 1.53 -11.48 12.24
C GLU A 105 2.77 -12.08 11.56
N ALA A 106 3.55 -11.28 10.85
CA ALA A 106 4.77 -11.73 10.20
C ALA A 106 5.85 -12.16 11.21
N ASP A 107 5.89 -11.53 12.38
CA ASP A 107 6.85 -11.89 13.43
C ASP A 107 6.63 -13.31 14.00
N PHE A 108 5.40 -13.81 13.95
CA PHE A 108 5.06 -15.12 14.46
C PHE A 108 5.29 -16.25 13.46
N GLU A 109 5.60 -15.91 12.24
CA GLU A 109 5.91 -16.88 11.18
C GLU A 109 7.42 -17.12 11.09
#